data_06e2ea2adee87b77ff10b5658ebb5f2f
#
_entry.id   06e2ea2adee87b77ff10b5658ebb5f2f
#
_cell.length_a   1.000
_cell.length_b   1.000
_cell.length_c   1.000
_cell.angle_alpha   90.00
_cell.angle_beta   90.00
_cell.angle_gamma   90.00
#
_symmetry.space_group_name_H-M   'P 1'
#
loop_
_entity.id
_entity.type
_entity.pdbx_description
1 polymer ?
#
loop_
_entity_poly.entity_id
_entity_poly.type
_entity_poly.pdbx_seq_one_letter_code
_entity_poly.pdbx_strand_id
1 'polypeptide(L)'
;LTASFTYWNNDKPCGAVVEHLKERGLDVFQGFFVNYKDKTFEGRYTLEAIREGVSGSSVSHQGGEFKVAGKSRVKLSRTSINIDEKDTYKVVLNIYDNDELLCADSIVVGGMP
;
A
#
# COMPACT_ATOMS: atom_id res chain seq x y z
N LEU A 1 8.46 15.22 2.34
CA LEU A 1 8.81 14.22 3.34
C LEU A 1 7.96 12.98 3.19
N THR A 2 8.56 11.84 3.37
CA THR A 2 7.90 10.57 3.23
C THR A 2 8.28 9.67 4.40
N ALA A 3 7.28 9.00 4.97
CA ALA A 3 7.51 8.02 6.01
C ALA A 3 6.78 6.74 5.67
N SER A 4 7.41 5.62 5.91
CA SER A 4 6.82 4.32 5.63
C SER A 4 6.99 3.41 6.83
N PHE A 5 5.93 2.65 7.14
CA PHE A 5 5.93 1.68 8.22
C PHE A 5 5.48 0.34 7.67
N THR A 6 6.21 -0.70 8.00
CA THR A 6 5.83 -2.06 7.62
C THR A 6 5.52 -2.85 8.89
N TYR A 7 4.36 -3.47 8.90
CA TYR A 7 3.91 -4.32 9.99
C TYR A 7 4.10 -5.78 9.63
N TRP A 8 4.74 -6.53 10.51
CA TRP A 8 5.03 -7.95 10.29
C TRP A 8 4.36 -8.80 11.34
N ASN A 9 3.85 -9.94 10.91
CA ASN A 9 3.39 -10.98 11.81
C ASN A 9 4.51 -12.01 11.92
N ASN A 10 5.09 -12.18 13.10
CA ASN A 10 6.24 -13.05 13.29
C ASN A 10 5.97 -14.51 12.97
N ASP A 11 4.73 -14.96 13.19
CA ASP A 11 4.36 -16.36 12.95
C ASP A 11 4.14 -16.64 11.47
N LYS A 12 3.80 -15.61 10.71
CA LYS A 12 3.49 -15.73 9.29
C LYS A 12 4.15 -14.58 8.54
N PRO A 13 5.46 -14.67 8.31
CA PRO A 13 6.18 -13.59 7.63
C PRO A 13 5.51 -13.25 6.32
N CYS A 14 5.24 -11.98 6.12
CA CYS A 14 4.69 -11.51 4.87
C CYS A 14 5.22 -10.11 4.58
N GLY A 15 5.27 -9.77 3.31
CA GLY A 15 5.86 -8.51 2.89
C GLY A 15 4.90 -7.64 2.15
N ALA A 16 4.15 -6.81 2.85
CA ALA A 16 3.38 -5.76 2.22
C ALA A 16 4.32 -4.58 2.02
N VAL A 17 4.33 -4.01 0.82
CA VAL A 17 5.20 -2.89 0.49
C VAL A 17 4.42 -1.84 -0.30
N VAL A 18 4.48 -0.60 0.13
CA VAL A 18 3.95 0.53 -0.62
C VAL A 18 5.14 1.38 -1.05
N GLU A 19 5.22 1.66 -2.35
CA GLU A 19 6.26 2.53 -2.90
C GLU A 19 5.65 3.82 -3.40
N HIS A 20 6.36 4.91 -3.23
CA HIS A 20 5.98 6.22 -3.72
C HIS A 20 7.00 6.69 -4.75
N LEU A 21 6.52 7.01 -5.94
CA LEU A 21 7.35 7.46 -7.05
C LEU A 21 6.79 8.77 -7.60
N LYS A 22 7.63 9.50 -8.32
CA LYS A 22 7.20 10.64 -9.11
C LYS A 22 7.33 10.29 -10.57
N GLU A 23 6.24 10.42 -11.33
CA GLU A 23 6.26 10.23 -12.78
C GLU A 23 5.50 11.36 -13.45
N ARG A 24 6.16 12.09 -14.35
CA ARG A 24 5.53 13.15 -15.12
C ARG A 24 4.78 14.16 -14.25
N GLY A 25 5.36 14.47 -13.09
CA GLY A 25 4.75 15.42 -12.18
C GLY A 25 3.65 14.88 -11.30
N LEU A 26 3.28 13.61 -11.47
CA LEU A 26 2.28 12.96 -10.64
C LEU A 26 2.96 12.11 -9.58
N ASP A 27 2.30 11.99 -8.45
CA ASP A 27 2.71 11.07 -7.41
C ASP A 27 2.07 9.72 -7.68
N VAL A 28 2.89 8.68 -7.73
CA VAL A 28 2.44 7.33 -8.03
C VAL A 28 2.69 6.45 -6.81
N PHE A 29 1.67 5.73 -6.40
CA PHE A 29 1.77 4.76 -5.32
C PHE A 29 1.55 3.37 -5.87
N GLN A 30 2.47 2.46 -5.55
CA GLN A 30 2.39 1.07 -5.98
C GLN A 30 2.40 0.17 -4.77
N GLY A 31 1.52 -0.81 -4.76
CA GLY A 31 1.47 -1.80 -3.71
C GLY A 31 1.99 -3.14 -4.20
N PHE A 32 2.82 -3.78 -3.38
CA PHE A 32 3.39 -5.09 -3.69
C PHE A 32 3.21 -6.03 -2.52
N PHE A 33 3.20 -7.30 -2.83
CA PHE A 33 3.30 -8.33 -1.81
C PHE A 33 4.48 -9.23 -2.13
N VAL A 34 5.33 -9.46 -1.13
CA VAL A 34 6.49 -10.35 -1.23
C VAL A 34 6.18 -11.60 -0.44
N ASN A 35 6.20 -12.74 -1.12
CA ASN A 35 5.99 -14.03 -0.48
C ASN A 35 7.34 -14.66 -0.18
N TYR A 36 7.68 -14.70 1.10
CA TYR A 36 8.96 -15.26 1.55
C TYR A 36 8.93 -16.76 1.79
N LYS A 37 7.75 -17.36 1.72
CA LYS A 37 7.61 -18.80 1.91
C LYS A 37 7.83 -19.55 0.61
N ASP A 38 8.01 -20.84 0.70
CA ASP A 38 8.23 -21.70 -0.46
C ASP A 38 6.93 -22.05 -1.18
N LYS A 39 5.81 -21.90 -0.51
CA LYS A 39 4.50 -22.28 -1.05
C LYS A 39 3.78 -21.08 -1.64
N THR A 40 2.94 -21.34 -2.63
CA THR A 40 2.05 -20.34 -3.18
C THR A 40 1.14 -19.79 -2.09
N PHE A 41 0.95 -18.49 -2.09
CA PHE A 41 0.03 -17.82 -1.19
C PHE A 41 -1.14 -17.27 -1.99
N GLU A 42 -2.34 -17.48 -1.47
CA GLU A 42 -3.55 -16.86 -2.02
C GLU A 42 -4.14 -15.98 -0.94
N GLY A 43 -4.44 -14.75 -1.29
CA GLY A 43 -4.96 -13.83 -0.31
C GLY A 43 -5.75 -12.70 -0.93
N ARG A 44 -6.05 -11.71 -0.12
CA ARG A 44 -6.79 -10.54 -0.54
C ARG A 44 -6.06 -9.31 -0.04
N TYR A 45 -6.17 -8.22 -0.78
CA TYR A 45 -5.59 -6.97 -0.35
C TYR A 45 -6.62 -5.85 -0.41
N THR A 46 -6.38 -4.82 0.38
CA THR A 46 -7.05 -3.54 0.22
C THR A 46 -6.00 -2.44 0.20
N LEU A 47 -6.21 -1.46 -0.65
CA LEU A 47 -5.38 -0.27 -0.68
C LEU A 47 -6.29 0.92 -0.49
N GLU A 48 -6.01 1.71 0.55
CA GLU A 48 -6.76 2.93 0.82
C GLU A 48 -5.85 4.12 0.61
N ALA A 49 -6.35 5.13 -0.08
CA ALA A 49 -5.64 6.39 -0.23
C ALA A 49 -6.52 7.49 0.35
N ILE A 50 -6.02 8.14 1.37
CA ILE A 50 -6.75 9.18 2.12
C ILE A 50 -6.06 10.50 1.84
N ARG A 51 -6.81 11.46 1.31
CA ARG A 51 -6.31 12.80 1.07
C ARG A 51 -7.00 13.78 2.01
N GLU A 52 -6.21 14.67 2.61
CA GLU A 52 -6.74 15.77 3.39
C GLU A 52 -6.09 17.06 2.92
N GLY A 53 -6.90 18.08 2.69
CA GLY A 53 -6.41 19.36 2.20
C GLY A 53 -7.36 20.48 2.50
N VAL A 54 -7.00 21.67 2.06
CA VAL A 54 -7.78 22.87 2.31
C VAL A 54 -9.17 22.78 1.72
N SER A 55 -9.31 22.12 0.57
CA SER A 55 -10.59 22.01 -0.12
C SER A 55 -11.41 20.80 0.32
N GLY A 56 -10.96 20.10 1.37
CA GLY A 56 -11.70 18.97 1.90
C GLY A 56 -10.87 17.70 1.93
N SER A 57 -11.55 16.58 2.16
CA SER A 57 -10.90 15.29 2.22
C SER A 57 -11.57 14.31 1.26
N SER A 58 -10.81 13.28 0.88
CA SER A 58 -11.34 12.21 0.06
C SER A 58 -10.67 10.89 0.44
N VAL A 59 -11.40 9.81 0.21
CA VAL A 59 -10.88 8.47 0.47
C VAL A 59 -11.19 7.62 -0.76
N SER A 60 -10.19 6.91 -1.25
CA SER A 60 -10.39 5.95 -2.32
C SER A 60 -9.98 4.58 -1.84
N HIS A 61 -10.66 3.56 -2.36
CA HIS A 61 -10.42 2.17 -2.00
C HIS A 61 -10.20 1.35 -3.25
N GLN A 62 -9.22 0.46 -3.18
CA GLN A 62 -9.02 -0.57 -4.19
C GLN A 62 -8.82 -1.87 -3.46
N GLY A 63 -9.15 -2.97 -4.10
CA GLY A 63 -8.94 -4.25 -3.47
C GLY A 63 -9.17 -5.38 -4.46
N GLY A 64 -8.77 -6.57 -4.05
CA GLY A 64 -8.94 -7.74 -4.87
C GLY A 64 -8.27 -8.95 -4.27
N GLU A 65 -8.46 -10.07 -4.95
CA GLU A 65 -7.82 -11.31 -4.60
C GLU A 65 -6.56 -11.46 -5.44
N PHE A 66 -5.58 -12.16 -4.90
CA PHE A 66 -4.35 -12.38 -5.63
C PHE A 66 -3.72 -13.71 -5.24
N LYS A 67 -2.82 -14.16 -6.07
CA LYS A 67 -2.09 -15.40 -5.90
C LYS A 67 -0.64 -15.14 -6.28
N VAL A 68 0.27 -15.60 -5.45
CA VAL A 68 1.69 -15.38 -5.70
C VAL A 68 2.46 -16.65 -5.38
N ALA A 69 3.34 -17.03 -6.30
CA ALA A 69 4.19 -18.20 -6.13
C ALA A 69 5.14 -18.02 -4.95
N GLY A 70 5.64 -19.14 -4.44
CA GLY A 70 6.63 -19.10 -3.37
C GLY A 70 7.89 -18.36 -3.79
N LYS A 71 8.48 -17.63 -2.88
CA LYS A 71 9.71 -16.86 -3.10
C LYS A 71 9.58 -15.87 -4.24
N SER A 72 8.38 -15.31 -4.43
CA SER A 72 8.08 -14.37 -5.50
C SER A 72 7.41 -13.13 -4.98
N ARG A 73 7.33 -12.15 -5.83
CA ARG A 73 6.71 -10.88 -5.52
C ARG A 73 5.69 -10.55 -6.59
N VAL A 74 4.59 -9.90 -6.21
CA VAL A 74 3.53 -9.52 -7.14
C VAL A 74 3.16 -8.07 -6.92
N LYS A 75 2.90 -7.36 -8.03
CA LYS A 75 2.35 -6.01 -7.96
C LYS A 75 0.85 -6.12 -7.82
N LEU A 76 0.29 -5.46 -6.82
CA LEU A 76 -1.13 -5.53 -6.52
C LEU A 76 -1.91 -4.36 -7.09
N SER A 77 -1.37 -3.16 -6.99
CA SER A 77 -2.09 -1.98 -7.45
C SER A 77 -1.14 -0.85 -7.78
N ARG A 78 -1.66 0.11 -8.54
CA ARG A 78 -0.94 1.32 -8.89
C ARG A 78 -1.94 2.45 -8.98
N THR A 79 -1.65 3.56 -8.33
CA THR A 79 -2.51 4.74 -8.31
C THR A 79 -1.67 5.98 -8.58
N SER A 80 -2.14 6.81 -9.50
CA SER A 80 -1.49 8.09 -9.81
C SER A 80 -2.34 9.21 -9.26
N ILE A 81 -1.73 10.13 -8.55
CA ILE A 81 -2.45 11.20 -7.87
C ILE A 81 -1.69 12.50 -8.09
N ASN A 82 -2.47 13.57 -8.32
CA ASN A 82 -1.89 14.91 -8.35
C ASN A 82 -2.00 15.50 -6.95
N ILE A 83 -0.90 15.50 -6.21
CA ILE A 83 -0.88 16.00 -4.84
C ILE A 83 -0.49 17.47 -4.86
N ASP A 84 -1.37 18.31 -4.32
CA ASP A 84 -1.03 19.70 -4.04
C ASP A 84 -0.06 19.72 -2.86
N GLU A 85 0.92 20.58 -2.89
CA GLU A 85 1.92 20.62 -1.81
C GLU A 85 1.33 20.94 -0.44
N LYS A 86 0.10 21.44 -0.39
CA LYS A 86 -0.60 21.70 0.87
C LYS A 86 -1.45 20.52 1.33
N ASP A 87 -1.56 19.50 0.51
CA ASP A 87 -2.34 18.32 0.86
C ASP A 87 -1.49 17.29 1.56
N THR A 88 -2.12 16.50 2.40
CA THR A 88 -1.52 15.33 3.01
C THR A 88 -2.18 14.09 2.46
N TYR A 89 -1.38 13.10 2.11
CA TYR A 89 -1.85 11.80 1.64
C TYR A 89 -1.35 10.71 2.55
N LYS A 90 -2.24 9.77 2.85
CA LYS A 90 -1.86 8.54 3.54
C LYS A 90 -2.33 7.39 2.69
N VAL A 91 -1.43 6.48 2.36
CA VAL A 91 -1.76 5.29 1.58
C VAL A 91 -1.47 4.07 2.44
N VAL A 92 -2.45 3.20 2.59
CA VAL A 92 -2.35 2.01 3.44
C VAL A 92 -2.65 0.78 2.61
N LEU A 93 -1.74 -0.18 2.63
CA LEU A 93 -1.90 -1.47 2.00
C LEU A 93 -2.08 -2.52 3.09
N ASN A 94 -3.19 -3.25 3.04
CA ASN A 94 -3.46 -4.34 3.97
C ASN A 94 -3.52 -5.66 3.22
N ILE A 95 -2.93 -6.68 3.80
CA ILE A 95 -2.92 -8.03 3.23
C ILE A 95 -3.67 -8.96 4.18
N TYR A 96 -4.62 -9.71 3.63
CA TYR A 96 -5.49 -10.60 4.39
C TYR A 96 -5.36 -12.04 3.94
N ASP A 97 -5.48 -12.91 4.90
CA ASP A 97 -5.63 -14.35 4.69
C ASP A 97 -6.94 -14.76 5.35
N ASN A 98 -7.96 -15.09 4.55
CA ASN A 98 -9.29 -15.47 5.07
C ASN A 98 -9.82 -14.46 6.09
N ASP A 99 -9.88 -13.20 5.75
CA ASP A 99 -10.37 -12.11 6.60
C ASP A 99 -9.48 -11.78 7.81
N GLU A 100 -8.37 -12.46 7.96
CA GLU A 100 -7.41 -12.14 9.00
C GLU A 100 -6.32 -11.24 8.43
N LEU A 101 -6.06 -10.12 9.07
CA LEU A 101 -4.99 -9.22 8.65
C LEU A 101 -3.64 -9.86 8.92
N LEU A 102 -2.88 -10.11 7.87
CA LEU A 102 -1.54 -10.68 7.99
C LEU A 102 -0.47 -9.62 8.22
N CYS A 103 -0.51 -8.59 7.38
CA CYS A 103 0.47 -7.52 7.47
C CYS A 103 -0.04 -6.31 6.73
N ALA A 104 0.61 -5.18 6.96
CA ALA A 104 0.24 -3.93 6.35
C ALA A 104 1.47 -3.06 6.17
N ASP A 105 1.41 -2.15 5.22
CA ASP A 105 2.41 -1.11 5.06
C ASP A 105 1.67 0.20 4.78
N SER A 106 2.24 1.30 5.20
CA SER A 106 1.64 2.59 4.92
C SER A 106 2.72 3.62 4.64
N ILE A 107 2.32 4.66 3.93
CA ILE A 107 3.20 5.76 3.62
C ILE A 107 2.40 7.06 3.75
N VAL A 108 3.02 8.08 4.30
CA VAL A 108 2.41 9.40 4.44
C VAL A 108 3.25 10.38 3.65
N VAL A 109 2.59 11.13 2.77
CA VAL A 109 3.23 12.15 1.94
C VAL A 109 2.47 13.44 2.10
N GLY A 110 3.17 14.53 2.32
CA GLY A 110 2.50 15.82 2.38
C GLY A 110 3.30 16.88 3.09
N GLY A 111 2.77 18.08 3.04
CA GLY A 111 3.41 19.25 3.60
C GLY A 111 3.02 19.51 5.04
N MET A 112 3.02 18.50 5.86
CA MET A 112 2.72 18.71 7.27
C MET A 112 3.80 19.51 7.96
N PRO A 113 3.41 20.45 8.78
CA PRO A 113 4.37 21.16 9.61
C PRO A 113 4.94 20.24 10.68
#